data_8f58ed8a11d98fe6abcde17f382585c9
#
_entry.id   8f58ed8a11d98fe6abcde17f382585c9
#
_cell.length_a   1.000
_cell.length_b   1.000
_cell.length_c   1.000
_cell.angle_alpha   90.00
_cell.angle_beta   90.00
_cell.angle_gamma   90.00
#
_symmetry.space_group_name_H-M   'P 1'
#
loop_
_entity.id
_entity.type
_entity.pdbx_description
1 polymer ?
#
loop_
_entity_poly.entity_id
_entity_poly.type
_entity_poly.pdbx_seq_one_letter_code
_entity_poly.pdbx_strand_id
1 'polypeptide(L)'
;MNDLPAIELLESTHTFPCRYMYKVIGRAEANFVGRVLSAVRRELPADAEPSFSSRKTSGGRHVSVTIEPDVETAAEVLAIYRSLRELEGLVLLL
;
A
#
# COMPACT_ATOMS: atom_id res chain seq x y z
N MET A 1 -2.66 2.62 19.57
CA MET A 1 -3.88 2.99 18.88
C MET A 1 -3.86 2.49 17.44
N ASN A 2 -4.97 1.97 16.97
CA ASN A 2 -5.08 1.48 15.60
C ASN A 2 -5.68 2.58 14.73
N ASP A 3 -4.89 3.09 13.79
CA ASP A 3 -5.34 4.13 12.86
C ASP A 3 -5.73 3.57 11.49
N LEU A 4 -5.82 2.24 11.39
CA LEU A 4 -6.29 1.59 10.17
C LEU A 4 -7.83 1.66 10.09
N PRO A 5 -8.39 1.67 8.87
CA PRO A 5 -9.84 1.66 8.75
C PRO A 5 -10.45 0.38 9.31
N ALA A 6 -11.64 0.49 9.85
CA ALA A 6 -12.37 -0.67 10.34
C ALA A 6 -12.92 -1.49 9.17
N ILE A 7 -13.01 -2.81 9.36
CA ILE A 7 -13.56 -3.71 8.34
C ILE A 7 -14.97 -3.26 7.93
N GLU A 8 -15.80 -2.91 8.90
CA GLU A 8 -17.18 -2.49 8.63
C GLU A 8 -17.21 -1.25 7.73
N LEU A 9 -16.31 -0.32 7.96
CA LEU A 9 -16.23 0.89 7.14
C LEU A 9 -15.81 0.54 5.71
N LEU A 10 -14.82 -0.32 5.56
CA LEU A 10 -14.39 -0.76 4.23
C LEU A 10 -15.51 -1.47 3.49
N GLU A 11 -16.25 -2.35 4.18
CA GLU A 11 -17.33 -3.08 3.55
C GLU A 11 -18.52 -2.21 3.20
N SER A 12 -18.73 -1.13 3.95
CA SER A 12 -19.86 -0.21 3.65
C SER A 12 -19.51 0.80 2.55
N THR A 13 -18.24 1.06 2.29
CA THR A 13 -17.81 2.04 1.31
C THR A 13 -17.28 1.46 0.02
N HIS A 14 -17.03 0.14 -0.01
CA HIS A 14 -16.49 -0.55 -1.18
C HIS A 14 -17.27 -1.83 -1.45
N THR A 15 -17.41 -2.16 -2.73
CA THR A 15 -17.97 -3.45 -3.14
C THR A 15 -16.83 -4.35 -3.56
N PHE A 16 -16.57 -5.43 -2.80
CA PHE A 16 -15.47 -6.36 -3.08
C PHE A 16 -15.94 -7.48 -4.00
N PRO A 17 -15.05 -7.98 -4.87
CA PRO A 17 -13.68 -7.53 -5.10
C PRO A 17 -13.64 -6.18 -5.80
N CYS A 18 -12.56 -5.44 -5.58
CA CYS A 18 -12.41 -4.13 -6.21
C CYS A 18 -10.94 -3.74 -6.25
N ARG A 19 -10.66 -2.65 -6.96
CA ARG A 19 -9.34 -2.03 -6.95
C ARG A 19 -9.26 -1.07 -5.77
N TYR A 20 -8.17 -1.11 -5.04
CA TYR A 20 -7.98 -0.27 -3.86
C TYR A 20 -6.66 0.48 -3.97
N MET A 21 -6.68 1.79 -3.72
CA MET A 21 -5.48 2.62 -3.85
C MET A 21 -4.81 2.82 -2.51
N TYR A 22 -3.48 2.59 -2.49
CA TYR A 22 -2.61 2.94 -1.37
C TYR A 22 -1.65 4.00 -1.82
N LYS A 23 -1.40 4.99 -0.97
CA LYS A 23 -0.39 6.00 -1.21
C LYS A 23 0.62 5.92 -0.08
N VAL A 24 1.89 5.74 -0.45
CA VAL A 24 2.96 5.45 0.50
C VAL A 24 4.10 6.41 0.26
N ILE A 25 4.49 7.15 1.28
CA ILE A 25 5.61 8.07 1.18
C ILE A 25 6.70 7.59 2.13
N GLY A 26 7.91 7.49 1.63
CA GLY A 26 9.04 7.05 2.42
C GLY A 26 10.33 7.72 2.00
N ARG A 27 11.41 7.42 2.73
CA ARG A 27 12.72 7.92 2.37
C ARG A 27 13.20 7.25 1.09
N ALA A 28 13.75 8.05 0.17
CA ALA A 28 14.19 7.59 -1.16
C ALA A 28 15.55 6.91 -1.04
N GLU A 29 15.61 5.80 -0.31
CA GLU A 29 16.84 5.05 -0.09
C GLU A 29 16.51 3.57 0.08
N ALA A 30 17.51 2.72 -0.09
CA ALA A 30 17.38 1.27 0.12
C ALA A 30 16.24 0.66 -0.67
N ASN A 31 16.06 1.13 -1.92
CA ASN A 31 15.04 0.61 -2.84
C ASN A 31 13.64 0.62 -2.23
N PHE A 32 13.23 1.77 -1.70
CA PHE A 32 11.94 1.87 -1.03
C PHE A 32 10.78 1.45 -1.94
N VAL A 33 10.79 1.87 -3.22
CA VAL A 33 9.74 1.50 -4.17
C VAL A 33 9.65 -0.02 -4.32
N GLY A 34 10.77 -0.70 -4.49
CA GLY A 34 10.78 -2.16 -4.59
C GLY A 34 10.29 -2.84 -3.32
N ARG A 35 10.60 -2.27 -2.15
CA ARG A 35 10.12 -2.82 -0.89
C ARG A 35 8.62 -2.64 -0.69
N VAL A 36 8.07 -1.51 -1.17
CA VAL A 36 6.61 -1.31 -1.18
C VAL A 36 5.94 -2.38 -2.06
N LEU A 37 6.47 -2.58 -3.27
CA LEU A 37 5.91 -3.58 -4.17
C LEU A 37 5.96 -4.98 -3.58
N SER A 38 7.09 -5.35 -2.98
CA SER A 38 7.23 -6.66 -2.34
C SER A 38 6.25 -6.84 -1.19
N ALA A 39 6.07 -5.80 -0.37
CA ALA A 39 5.15 -5.86 0.76
C ALA A 39 3.71 -6.10 0.29
N VAL A 40 3.28 -5.41 -0.77
CA VAL A 40 1.94 -5.59 -1.31
C VAL A 40 1.78 -6.97 -1.95
N ARG A 41 2.78 -7.38 -2.75
CA ARG A 41 2.70 -8.69 -3.44
C ARG A 41 2.62 -9.86 -2.49
N ARG A 42 3.21 -9.76 -1.31
CA ARG A 42 3.15 -10.85 -0.31
C ARG A 42 1.72 -11.15 0.12
N GLU A 43 0.83 -10.17 0.03
CA GLU A 43 -0.56 -10.32 0.47
C GLU A 43 -1.51 -10.64 -0.67
N LEU A 44 -1.00 -10.79 -1.89
CA LEU A 44 -1.80 -11.02 -3.08
C LEU A 44 -1.49 -12.39 -3.68
N PRO A 45 -2.37 -12.89 -4.57
CA PRO A 45 -2.04 -14.13 -5.33
C PRO A 45 -0.72 -13.98 -6.08
N ALA A 46 -0.03 -15.10 -6.27
CA ALA A 46 1.33 -15.13 -6.83
C ALA A 46 1.44 -14.50 -8.22
N ASP A 47 0.36 -14.53 -8.99
CA ASP A 47 0.33 -13.98 -10.35
C ASP A 47 -0.18 -12.54 -10.41
N ALA A 48 -0.46 -11.92 -9.27
CA ALA A 48 -0.98 -10.55 -9.26
C ALA A 48 0.08 -9.55 -9.69
N GLU A 49 -0.33 -8.61 -10.53
CA GLU A 49 0.53 -7.54 -11.03
C GLU A 49 -0.13 -6.20 -10.71
N PRO A 50 0.04 -5.69 -9.48
CA PRO A 50 -0.61 -4.44 -9.12
C PRO A 50 -0.07 -3.27 -9.94
N SER A 51 -0.97 -2.38 -10.35
CA SER A 51 -0.62 -1.15 -11.02
C SER A 51 0.03 -0.21 -10.03
N PHE A 52 1.12 0.46 -10.42
CA PHE A 52 1.78 1.40 -9.53
C PHE A 52 2.47 2.51 -10.30
N SER A 53 2.72 3.62 -9.60
CA SER A 53 3.57 4.69 -10.09
C SER A 53 4.35 5.26 -8.90
N SER A 54 5.45 5.92 -9.19
CA SER A 54 6.26 6.52 -8.13
C SER A 54 6.82 7.85 -8.60
N ARG A 55 7.10 8.72 -7.64
CA ARG A 55 7.68 10.03 -7.91
C ARG A 55 8.52 10.49 -6.74
N LYS A 56 9.76 10.94 -7.01
CA LYS A 56 10.58 11.56 -5.98
C LYS A 56 10.07 12.96 -5.70
N THR A 57 10.16 13.37 -4.44
CA THR A 57 9.85 14.75 -4.06
C THR A 57 10.94 15.69 -4.60
N SER A 58 10.66 16.99 -4.58
CA SER A 58 11.55 17.99 -5.20
C SER A 58 12.97 17.97 -4.62
N GLY A 59 13.13 17.63 -3.34
CA GLY A 59 14.46 17.53 -2.73
C GLY A 59 15.16 16.20 -2.97
N GLY A 60 14.46 15.22 -3.56
CA GLY A 60 15.01 13.89 -3.81
C GLY A 60 15.16 13.01 -2.58
N ARG A 61 14.77 13.49 -1.40
CA ARG A 61 14.93 12.75 -0.15
C ARG A 61 13.79 11.77 0.12
N HIS A 62 12.64 12.01 -0.48
CA HIS A 62 11.45 11.18 -0.30
C HIS A 62 10.92 10.72 -1.62
N VAL A 63 10.19 9.62 -1.61
CA VAL A 63 9.50 9.10 -2.78
C VAL A 63 8.06 8.77 -2.40
N SER A 64 7.14 9.13 -3.30
CA SER A 64 5.73 8.81 -3.16
C SER A 64 5.41 7.66 -4.10
N VAL A 65 4.80 6.60 -3.58
CA VAL A 65 4.39 5.44 -4.36
C VAL A 65 2.88 5.33 -4.29
N THR A 66 2.23 5.30 -5.45
CA THR A 66 0.80 5.02 -5.54
C THR A 66 0.68 3.61 -6.09
N ILE A 67 0.01 2.72 -5.36
CA ILE A 67 -0.15 1.34 -5.80
C ILE A 67 -1.61 0.92 -5.66
N GLU A 68 -2.12 0.26 -6.70
CA GLU A 68 -3.54 -0.03 -6.82
C GLU A 68 -3.77 -1.51 -7.14
N PRO A 69 -3.68 -2.39 -6.13
CA PRO A 69 -3.98 -3.80 -6.35
C PRO A 69 -5.48 -4.04 -6.45
N ASP A 70 -5.83 -5.13 -7.13
CA ASP A 70 -7.18 -5.68 -7.04
C ASP A 70 -7.23 -6.50 -5.75
N VAL A 71 -8.21 -6.20 -4.90
CA VAL A 71 -8.35 -6.86 -3.60
C VAL A 71 -9.68 -7.60 -3.54
N GLU A 72 -9.68 -8.76 -2.88
CA GLU A 72 -10.85 -9.64 -2.83
C GLU A 72 -11.75 -9.32 -1.64
N THR A 73 -11.18 -8.86 -0.53
CA THR A 73 -11.92 -8.67 0.72
C THR A 73 -11.38 -7.49 1.51
N ALA A 74 -12.17 -6.99 2.44
CA ALA A 74 -11.73 -5.96 3.37
C ALA A 74 -10.56 -6.46 4.22
N ALA A 75 -10.55 -7.73 4.58
CA ALA A 75 -9.45 -8.31 5.35
C ALA A 75 -8.13 -8.22 4.59
N GLU A 76 -8.16 -8.44 3.27
CA GLU A 76 -6.98 -8.31 2.42
C GLU A 76 -6.49 -6.87 2.38
N VAL A 77 -7.40 -5.90 2.32
CA VAL A 77 -7.02 -4.48 2.39
C VAL A 77 -6.24 -4.20 3.67
N LEU A 78 -6.72 -4.70 4.81
CA LEU A 78 -6.05 -4.49 6.09
C LEU A 78 -4.71 -5.20 6.18
N ALA A 79 -4.61 -6.41 5.62
CA ALA A 79 -3.34 -7.15 5.60
C ALA A 79 -2.28 -6.36 4.85
N ILE A 80 -2.66 -5.73 3.73
CA ILE A 80 -1.74 -4.90 2.96
C ILE A 80 -1.32 -3.67 3.76
N TYR A 81 -2.26 -2.99 4.43
CA TYR A 81 -1.92 -1.86 5.29
C TYR A 81 -0.91 -2.26 6.37
N ARG A 82 -1.11 -3.42 7.00
CA ARG A 82 -0.19 -3.90 8.04
C ARG A 82 1.21 -4.17 7.50
N SER A 83 1.29 -4.79 6.32
CA SER A 83 2.59 -5.01 5.66
C SER A 83 3.29 -3.70 5.34
N LEU A 84 2.56 -2.72 4.81
CA LEU A 84 3.14 -1.43 4.47
C LEU A 84 3.60 -0.68 5.71
N ARG A 85 2.89 -0.81 6.80
CA ARG A 85 3.20 -0.10 8.03
C ARG A 85 4.51 -0.56 8.66
N GLU A 86 4.98 -1.77 8.32
CA GLU A 86 6.22 -2.32 8.84
C GLU A 86 7.46 -1.87 8.07
N LEU A 87 7.30 -1.15 6.97
CA LEU A 87 8.43 -0.78 6.12
C LEU A 87 9.34 0.23 6.79
N GLU A 88 10.64 -0.07 6.79
CA GLU A 88 11.64 0.91 7.22
C GLU A 88 11.67 2.08 6.24
N GLY A 89 11.79 3.28 6.78
CA GLY A 89 11.81 4.48 5.98
C GLY A 89 10.43 5.05 5.68
N LEU A 90 9.37 4.38 6.12
CA LEU A 90 8.01 4.88 5.93
C LEU A 90 7.82 6.21 6.66
N VAL A 91 7.25 7.19 5.96
CA VAL A 91 6.95 8.50 6.52
C VAL A 91 5.44 8.71 6.62
N LEU A 92 4.70 8.31 5.60
CA LEU A 92 3.25 8.52 5.57
C LEU A 92 2.59 7.41 4.78
N LEU A 93 1.47 6.91 5.29
CA LEU A 93 0.67 5.87 4.64
C LEU A 93 -0.78 6.34 4.60
N LEU A 94 -1.33 6.40 3.38
CA LEU A 94 -2.72 6.78 3.16
C LEU A 94 -3.52 5.68 2.48
#